data_649b16e51bd2b981b254464b225fb795
#
_entry.id   649b16e51bd2b981b254464b225fb795
#
_cell.length_a   1.000
_cell.length_b   1.000
_cell.length_c   1.000
_cell.angle_alpha   90.00
_cell.angle_beta   90.00
_cell.angle_gamma   90.00
#
_symmetry.space_group_name_H-M   'P 1'
#
loop_
_entity.id
_entity.type
_entity.pdbx_description
1 polymer ?
#
loop_
_entity_poly.entity_id
_entity_poly.type
_entity_poly.pdbx_seq_one_letter_code
_entity_poly.pdbx_strand_id
1 'polypeptide(L)'
;MTKLWVIAWKELITRFTDRNLLLIMLAAPLAISSIIGLAFGNLGRGGSPIRGIPVAVVNHDRPSQYGVAFGAVLSDMLTEGAIPSDSVPKAATCPQPTPAPENTLAGGMTVNELINGTVFDADAAQRLIDSGTIPAVSSGAAASDAVDQSARAAVDKGVFTAAVIIPAGFSSSLTDMTNPTRIAPAANVIVYGNQGNGLSAGIVRSVVEGIVSQMVSGDIAIGATLSQLAERHPDVLRSAVGQDLGTLFACAFMPSGDLVGLVDEPVQAAQNTVTGTLLVTFGSAQAMFFALFTGQFGILSMYEERKNWTLQRMLTSPTPRWSILGGKLVGVLASVLFQLVALIVALTAVGSLIEGRLTLIWGSNWIALGLTVLAAGVAVSGLGMLLAGVLKGIEQANVVGSVLNIALGVLGGGFGFQLPRSVSAFSIIYWGRDAFDQLATGHGDVALNLLMLFGQGVLMFGIGLFLFNRKFEA
;
A
#
# COMPACT_ATOMS: atom_id res chain seq x y z
N MET A 1 -44.27 7.52 13.71
CA MET A 1 -42.80 7.55 13.98
C MET A 1 -42.39 6.60 15.11
N THR A 2 -43.11 6.47 16.19
CA THR A 2 -42.80 5.57 17.30
C THR A 2 -42.60 4.09 16.94
N LYS A 3 -43.43 3.54 16.02
CA LYS A 3 -43.34 2.11 15.61
C LYS A 3 -42.02 1.79 14.84
N LEU A 4 -41.53 2.70 13.99
CA LEU A 4 -40.28 2.54 13.28
C LEU A 4 -39.10 2.42 14.26
N TRP A 5 -39.05 3.31 15.26
CA TRP A 5 -38.00 3.28 16.29
C TRP A 5 -38.01 2.03 17.15
N VAL A 6 -39.20 1.51 17.49
CA VAL A 6 -39.35 0.27 18.24
C VAL A 6 -38.76 -0.92 17.46
N ILE A 7 -39.03 -0.98 16.15
CA ILE A 7 -38.49 -2.02 15.28
C ILE A 7 -36.95 -1.88 15.15
N ALA A 8 -36.47 -0.67 14.93
CA ALA A 8 -35.03 -0.41 14.85
C ALA A 8 -34.30 -0.78 16.15
N TRP A 9 -34.88 -0.43 17.29
CA TRP A 9 -34.35 -0.78 18.62
C TRP A 9 -34.33 -2.28 18.88
N LYS A 10 -35.39 -2.99 18.51
CA LYS A 10 -35.44 -4.45 18.58
C LYS A 10 -34.29 -5.08 17.77
N GLU A 11 -34.09 -4.61 16.52
CA GLU A 11 -33.01 -5.12 15.66
C GLU A 11 -31.64 -4.91 16.29
N LEU A 12 -31.40 -3.74 16.88
CA LEU A 12 -30.16 -3.43 17.59
C LEU A 12 -29.95 -4.38 18.77
N ILE A 13 -30.93 -4.52 19.67
CA ILE A 13 -30.78 -5.39 20.83
C ILE A 13 -30.52 -6.82 20.41
N THR A 14 -31.25 -7.35 19.43
CA THR A 14 -31.09 -8.72 18.96
C THR A 14 -29.67 -8.97 18.46
N ARG A 15 -29.07 -8.01 17.74
CA ARG A 15 -27.70 -8.14 17.23
C ARG A 15 -26.63 -8.05 18.33
N PHE A 16 -26.81 -7.13 19.28
CA PHE A 16 -25.86 -6.95 20.38
C PHE A 16 -25.99 -8.02 21.47
N THR A 17 -27.07 -8.80 21.44
CA THR A 17 -27.23 -9.97 22.33
C THR A 17 -26.60 -11.24 21.76
N ASP A 18 -26.40 -11.29 20.43
CA ASP A 18 -25.74 -12.44 19.79
C ASP A 18 -24.21 -12.34 19.89
N ARG A 19 -23.63 -13.17 20.77
CA ARG A 19 -22.18 -13.21 21.04
C ARG A 19 -21.34 -13.53 19.80
N ASN A 20 -21.83 -14.43 18.94
CA ASN A 20 -21.11 -14.83 17.73
C ASN A 20 -21.05 -13.69 16.74
N LEU A 21 -22.13 -12.96 16.62
CA LEU A 21 -22.23 -11.82 15.74
C LEU A 21 -21.34 -10.67 16.21
N LEU A 22 -21.29 -10.39 17.52
CA LEU A 22 -20.38 -9.43 18.11
C LEU A 22 -18.90 -9.78 17.88
N LEU A 23 -18.55 -11.06 18.02
CA LEU A 23 -17.19 -11.54 17.77
C LEU A 23 -16.78 -11.28 16.31
N ILE A 24 -17.64 -11.58 15.34
CA ILE A 24 -17.34 -11.34 13.93
C ILE A 24 -17.31 -9.84 13.65
N MET A 25 -18.20 -9.04 14.22
CA MET A 25 -18.29 -7.60 13.98
C MET A 25 -17.09 -6.81 14.53
N LEU A 26 -16.60 -7.15 15.71
CA LEU A 26 -15.61 -6.36 16.43
C LEU A 26 -14.28 -7.09 16.63
N ALA A 27 -14.30 -8.34 17.12
CA ALA A 27 -13.07 -9.02 17.47
C ALA A 27 -12.25 -9.43 16.24
N ALA A 28 -12.89 -9.89 15.16
CA ALA A 28 -12.19 -10.32 13.97
C ALA A 28 -11.43 -9.18 13.27
N PRO A 29 -12.05 -8.01 12.95
CA PRO A 29 -11.33 -6.90 12.35
C PRO A 29 -10.25 -6.32 13.27
N LEU A 30 -10.51 -6.26 14.58
CA LEU A 30 -9.51 -5.81 15.56
C LEU A 30 -8.32 -6.75 15.63
N ALA A 31 -8.56 -8.07 15.72
CA ALA A 31 -7.49 -9.05 15.79
C ALA A 31 -6.61 -9.00 14.53
N ILE A 32 -7.21 -8.99 13.35
CA ILE A 32 -6.47 -8.94 12.08
C ILE A 32 -5.67 -7.64 11.98
N SER A 33 -6.29 -6.49 12.23
CA SER A 33 -5.62 -5.19 12.15
C SER A 33 -4.52 -5.05 13.21
N SER A 34 -4.75 -5.57 14.43
CA SER A 34 -3.75 -5.54 15.50
C SER A 34 -2.57 -6.47 15.22
N ILE A 35 -2.82 -7.67 14.69
CA ILE A 35 -1.76 -8.60 14.29
C ILE A 35 -0.90 -7.98 13.19
N ILE A 36 -1.50 -7.38 12.17
CA ILE A 36 -0.79 -6.68 11.10
C ILE A 36 -0.03 -5.48 11.68
N GLY A 37 -0.69 -4.66 12.50
CA GLY A 37 -0.07 -3.50 13.14
C GLY A 37 1.12 -3.87 14.03
N LEU A 38 1.03 -4.96 14.80
CA LEU A 38 2.12 -5.46 15.64
C LEU A 38 3.23 -6.12 14.82
N ALA A 39 2.87 -6.91 13.80
CA ALA A 39 3.83 -7.59 12.94
C ALA A 39 4.69 -6.59 12.15
N PHE A 40 4.09 -5.51 11.69
CA PHE A 40 4.75 -4.50 10.85
C PHE A 40 5.01 -3.17 11.56
N GLY A 41 4.42 -2.94 12.73
CA GLY A 41 4.53 -1.68 13.48
C GLY A 41 5.92 -1.39 14.04
N ASN A 42 6.76 -2.41 14.21
CA ASN A 42 8.16 -2.25 14.60
C ASN A 42 9.09 -1.81 13.45
N LEU A 43 8.58 -1.73 12.23
CA LEU A 43 9.35 -1.23 11.07
C LEU A 43 9.90 0.19 11.29
N GLY A 44 9.19 1.03 12.08
CA GLY A 44 9.62 2.39 12.41
C GLY A 44 10.54 2.52 13.64
N ARG A 45 10.77 1.43 14.39
CA ARG A 45 11.61 1.43 15.62
C ARG A 45 12.89 0.60 15.48
N GLY A 46 13.39 0.38 14.26
CA GLY A 46 14.62 -0.39 14.02
C GLY A 46 14.45 -1.91 14.21
N GLY A 47 13.25 -2.39 14.45
CA GLY A 47 12.90 -3.81 14.61
C GLY A 47 12.01 -4.31 13.48
N SER A 48 12.49 -4.29 12.22
CA SER A 48 11.72 -4.89 11.12
C SER A 48 11.62 -6.40 11.29
N PRO A 49 10.43 -7.00 11.23
CA PRO A 49 10.29 -8.46 11.10
C PRO A 49 10.77 -8.95 9.73
N ILE A 50 10.92 -8.04 8.76
CA ILE A 50 11.46 -8.32 7.43
C ILE A 50 12.89 -7.80 7.42
N ARG A 51 13.85 -8.71 7.60
CA ARG A 51 15.29 -8.45 7.52
C ARG A 51 15.93 -9.47 6.59
N GLY A 52 17.00 -9.04 5.92
CA GLY A 52 17.81 -9.93 5.11
C GLY A 52 17.03 -10.55 3.94
N ILE A 53 16.24 -9.74 3.21
CA ILE A 53 15.54 -10.20 2.00
C ILE A 53 16.61 -10.67 0.99
N PRO A 54 16.65 -11.96 0.62
CA PRO A 54 17.66 -12.46 -0.31
C PRO A 54 17.38 -11.92 -1.71
N VAL A 55 18.33 -11.16 -2.27
CA VAL A 55 18.25 -10.54 -3.59
C VAL A 55 19.44 -10.91 -4.43
N ALA A 56 19.19 -11.38 -5.65
CA ALA A 56 20.24 -11.58 -6.66
C ALA A 56 20.51 -10.26 -7.38
N VAL A 57 21.75 -9.79 -7.42
CA VAL A 57 22.15 -8.58 -8.13
C VAL A 57 23.00 -8.95 -9.33
N VAL A 58 22.46 -8.72 -10.53
CA VAL A 58 23.15 -8.93 -11.80
C VAL A 58 23.58 -7.59 -12.35
N ASN A 59 24.88 -7.39 -12.52
CA ASN A 59 25.43 -6.13 -13.02
C ASN A 59 26.11 -6.33 -14.38
N HIS A 60 25.51 -5.80 -15.45
CA HIS A 60 26.08 -5.78 -16.79
C HIS A 60 26.69 -4.42 -17.15
N ASP A 61 26.61 -3.44 -16.24
CA ASP A 61 27.09 -2.10 -16.50
C ASP A 61 28.61 -2.04 -16.62
N ARG A 62 29.05 -1.05 -17.34
CA ARG A 62 30.49 -0.72 -17.51
C ARG A 62 30.73 0.71 -17.12
N PRO A 63 31.93 1.06 -16.63
CA PRO A 63 32.28 2.42 -16.33
C PRO A 63 31.98 3.35 -17.52
N SER A 64 31.46 4.52 -17.23
CA SER A 64 31.22 5.56 -18.23
C SER A 64 32.53 6.07 -18.82
N GLN A 65 32.44 6.87 -19.90
CA GLN A 65 33.61 7.55 -20.49
C GLN A 65 34.39 8.44 -19.51
N TYR A 66 33.77 8.81 -18.39
CA TYR A 66 34.39 9.60 -17.32
C TYR A 66 34.91 8.74 -16.16
N GLY A 67 34.98 7.43 -16.32
CA GLY A 67 35.52 6.49 -15.33
C GLY A 67 34.57 6.19 -14.16
N VAL A 68 33.33 6.67 -14.16
CA VAL A 68 32.33 6.43 -13.11
C VAL A 68 31.53 5.20 -13.42
N ALA A 69 31.41 4.27 -12.46
CA ALA A 69 30.69 3.02 -12.56
C ALA A 69 29.44 3.02 -11.65
N PHE A 70 28.38 3.72 -12.03
CA PHE A 70 27.14 3.81 -11.24
C PHE A 70 26.46 2.47 -11.01
N GLY A 71 26.57 1.52 -11.97
CA GLY A 71 26.05 0.19 -11.80
C GLY A 71 26.78 -0.61 -10.73
N ALA A 72 28.10 -0.39 -10.59
CA ALA A 72 28.86 -0.96 -9.48
C ALA A 72 28.43 -0.35 -8.14
N VAL A 73 28.30 0.98 -8.08
CA VAL A 73 27.79 1.68 -6.88
C VAL A 73 26.43 1.15 -6.46
N LEU A 74 25.48 1.00 -7.38
CA LEU A 74 24.16 0.43 -7.08
C LEU A 74 24.25 -1.02 -6.60
N SER A 75 25.11 -1.84 -7.24
CA SER A 75 25.34 -3.22 -6.82
C SER A 75 25.90 -3.29 -5.39
N ASP A 76 26.92 -2.50 -5.10
CA ASP A 76 27.61 -2.49 -3.81
C ASP A 76 26.69 -1.95 -2.69
N MET A 77 25.86 -0.94 -2.98
CA MET A 77 24.84 -0.47 -2.03
C MET A 77 23.81 -1.55 -1.68
N LEU A 78 23.50 -2.44 -2.62
CA LEU A 78 22.54 -3.53 -2.39
C LEU A 78 23.19 -4.76 -1.73
N THR A 79 24.50 -4.97 -1.91
CA THR A 79 25.23 -6.16 -1.40
C THR A 79 25.99 -5.88 -0.11
N GLU A 80 26.69 -4.76 -0.03
CA GLU A 80 27.53 -4.39 1.10
C GLU A 80 26.94 -3.29 1.96
N GLY A 81 25.89 -2.60 1.48
CA GLY A 81 25.20 -1.53 2.20
C GLY A 81 26.00 -0.23 2.35
N ALA A 82 27.19 -0.18 1.80
CA ALA A 82 28.07 0.99 1.84
C ALA A 82 28.63 1.27 0.44
N ILE A 83 28.96 2.51 0.16
CA ILE A 83 29.71 2.87 -1.04
C ILE A 83 31.17 2.44 -0.80
N PRO A 84 31.75 1.51 -1.58
CA PRO A 84 33.11 1.08 -1.39
C PRO A 84 34.05 2.27 -1.56
N SER A 85 34.99 2.40 -0.63
CA SER A 85 36.01 3.44 -0.68
C SER A 85 36.90 3.36 -1.94
N ASP A 86 36.91 2.21 -2.63
CA ASP A 86 37.73 1.98 -3.83
C ASP A 86 37.01 2.37 -5.14
N SER A 87 35.67 2.51 -5.13
CA SER A 87 34.88 2.96 -6.29
C SER A 87 34.85 4.50 -6.42
N VAL A 88 35.35 5.22 -5.41
CA VAL A 88 35.53 6.67 -5.45
C VAL A 88 37.00 6.95 -5.78
N PRO A 89 37.30 7.80 -6.76
CA PRO A 89 38.67 8.19 -7.05
C PRO A 89 39.37 8.69 -5.79
N LYS A 90 40.52 8.10 -5.42
CA LYS A 90 41.33 8.44 -4.21
C LYS A 90 41.76 9.90 -4.10
N ALA A 91 41.55 10.70 -5.14
CA ALA A 91 41.90 12.10 -5.19
C ALA A 91 40.77 13.05 -4.75
N ALA A 92 39.57 12.53 -4.47
CA ALA A 92 38.43 13.34 -4.09
C ALA A 92 38.55 13.78 -2.63
N THR A 93 39.09 14.95 -2.38
CA THR A 93 38.89 15.71 -1.14
C THR A 93 37.48 16.32 -1.17
N CYS A 94 36.46 15.49 -1.30
CA CYS A 94 35.09 15.98 -1.04
C CYS A 94 35.05 16.38 0.43
N PRO A 95 34.51 17.57 0.79
CA PRO A 95 34.25 17.89 2.18
C PRO A 95 33.33 16.81 2.75
N GLN A 96 33.91 15.90 3.52
CA GLN A 96 33.12 14.85 4.16
C GLN A 96 32.31 15.49 5.28
N PRO A 97 30.99 15.35 5.25
CA PRO A 97 30.21 15.59 6.45
C PRO A 97 30.63 14.55 7.48
N THR A 98 31.05 14.98 8.64
CA THR A 98 31.34 14.10 9.78
C THR A 98 30.10 14.02 10.67
N PRO A 99 29.52 12.84 10.92
CA PRO A 99 29.90 11.50 10.45
C PRO A 99 29.37 11.17 9.06
N ALA A 100 29.99 10.19 8.38
CA ALA A 100 29.46 9.68 7.11
C ALA A 100 28.00 9.26 7.31
N PRO A 101 27.06 9.73 6.47
CA PRO A 101 25.67 9.30 6.61
C PRO A 101 25.62 7.80 6.40
N GLU A 102 25.24 7.06 7.42
CA GLU A 102 24.78 5.70 7.23
C GLU A 102 23.63 5.76 6.24
N ASN A 103 23.62 4.88 5.22
CA ASN A 103 22.50 4.76 4.27
C ASN A 103 21.27 4.24 5.03
N THR A 104 20.68 5.11 5.85
CA THR A 104 19.52 4.82 6.65
C THR A 104 18.26 5.15 5.86
N LEU A 105 17.45 4.13 5.64
CA LEU A 105 16.08 4.27 5.15
C LEU A 105 15.24 5.02 6.19
N ALA A 106 14.13 5.59 5.77
CA ALA A 106 13.17 6.20 6.69
C ALA A 106 12.83 5.20 7.81
N GLY A 107 13.24 5.52 9.04
CA GLY A 107 13.10 4.62 10.20
C GLY A 107 14.41 4.14 10.84
N GLY A 108 15.58 4.65 10.37
CA GLY A 108 16.89 4.36 10.99
C GLY A 108 17.47 2.97 10.65
N MET A 109 16.95 2.29 9.62
CA MET A 109 17.42 0.98 9.17
C MET A 109 18.34 1.16 7.97
N THR A 110 19.46 0.43 7.94
CA THR A 110 20.36 0.42 6.79
C THR A 110 19.82 -0.49 5.69
N VAL A 111 20.20 -0.21 4.43
CA VAL A 111 19.84 -1.06 3.28
C VAL A 111 20.27 -2.50 3.52
N ASN A 112 21.45 -2.72 4.12
CA ASN A 112 22.02 -4.03 4.44
C ASN A 112 21.21 -4.83 5.48
N GLU A 113 20.56 -4.15 6.41
CA GLU A 113 19.70 -4.84 7.38
C GLU A 113 18.39 -5.32 6.72
N LEU A 114 17.94 -4.64 5.69
CA LEU A 114 16.71 -4.93 4.99
C LEU A 114 16.91 -5.91 3.83
N ILE A 115 17.97 -5.70 3.03
CA ILE A 115 18.28 -6.46 1.83
C ILE A 115 19.62 -7.22 2.05
N ASN A 116 19.59 -8.52 1.86
CA ASN A 116 20.77 -9.36 1.77
C ASN A 116 21.06 -9.62 0.29
N GLY A 117 21.71 -8.65 -0.36
CA GLY A 117 22.07 -8.74 -1.76
C GLY A 117 23.25 -9.70 -1.96
N THR A 118 23.18 -10.46 -3.02
CA THR A 118 24.29 -11.34 -3.45
C THR A 118 24.58 -11.07 -4.91
N VAL A 119 25.85 -10.80 -5.22
CA VAL A 119 26.28 -10.67 -6.63
C VAL A 119 26.01 -11.98 -7.34
N PHE A 120 25.25 -11.91 -8.42
CA PHE A 120 24.85 -13.06 -9.21
C PHE A 120 25.51 -12.98 -10.58
N ASP A 121 26.60 -13.72 -10.73
CA ASP A 121 27.43 -13.82 -11.93
C ASP A 121 27.28 -15.20 -12.62
N ALA A 122 28.05 -15.42 -13.67
CA ALA A 122 28.03 -16.68 -14.39
C ALA A 122 28.45 -17.89 -13.51
N ASP A 123 29.37 -17.67 -12.58
CA ASP A 123 29.84 -18.73 -11.67
C ASP A 123 28.78 -19.08 -10.62
N ALA A 124 28.04 -18.08 -10.13
CA ALA A 124 26.89 -18.28 -9.23
C ALA A 124 25.77 -19.04 -9.94
N ALA A 125 25.46 -18.66 -11.18
CA ALA A 125 24.49 -19.36 -12.03
C ALA A 125 24.89 -20.82 -12.24
N GLN A 126 26.14 -21.08 -12.60
CA GLN A 126 26.62 -22.43 -12.84
C GLN A 126 26.58 -23.32 -11.59
N ARG A 127 26.90 -22.78 -10.42
CA ARG A 127 26.78 -23.52 -9.14
C ARG A 127 25.35 -23.97 -8.85
N LEU A 128 24.35 -23.11 -9.16
CA LEU A 128 22.94 -23.45 -8.98
C LEU A 128 22.43 -24.47 -10.02
N ILE A 129 22.98 -24.45 -11.23
CA ILE A 129 22.70 -25.44 -12.28
C ILE A 129 23.29 -26.79 -11.87
N ASP A 130 24.56 -26.83 -11.47
CA ASP A 130 25.27 -28.04 -11.07
C ASP A 130 24.64 -28.72 -9.83
N SER A 131 24.08 -27.92 -8.93
CA SER A 131 23.32 -28.41 -7.78
C SER A 131 21.93 -28.93 -8.13
N GLY A 132 21.48 -28.75 -9.37
CA GLY A 132 20.12 -29.09 -9.82
C GLY A 132 19.03 -28.18 -9.28
N THR A 133 19.38 -27.03 -8.69
CA THR A 133 18.43 -26.09 -8.10
C THR A 133 17.67 -25.31 -9.17
N ILE A 134 18.35 -24.92 -10.24
CA ILE A 134 17.76 -24.25 -11.40
C ILE A 134 18.03 -25.04 -12.68
N PRO A 135 17.15 -24.94 -13.70
CA PRO A 135 17.37 -25.62 -14.98
C PRO A 135 18.56 -24.99 -15.75
N ALA A 136 19.25 -25.81 -16.51
CA ALA A 136 20.26 -25.31 -17.45
C ALA A 136 19.61 -24.40 -18.50
N VAL A 137 20.22 -23.25 -18.76
CA VAL A 137 19.78 -22.33 -19.79
C VAL A 137 20.09 -22.88 -21.18
N SER A 138 19.20 -22.68 -22.14
CA SER A 138 19.33 -23.19 -23.50
C SER A 138 20.63 -22.70 -24.18
N SER A 139 21.38 -23.63 -24.76
CA SER A 139 22.61 -23.38 -25.51
C SER A 139 22.30 -22.52 -26.75
N GLY A 140 22.51 -21.21 -26.67
CA GLY A 140 22.31 -20.27 -27.76
C GLY A 140 22.03 -18.82 -27.34
N ALA A 141 21.81 -18.58 -26.06
CA ALA A 141 21.66 -17.21 -25.52
C ALA A 141 23.01 -16.51 -25.40
N ALA A 142 23.05 -15.19 -25.53
CA ALA A 142 24.24 -14.41 -25.18
C ALA A 142 24.57 -14.64 -23.69
N ALA A 143 25.85 -14.56 -23.33
CA ALA A 143 26.28 -14.85 -21.96
C ALA A 143 25.55 -13.98 -20.90
N SER A 144 25.26 -12.72 -21.22
CA SER A 144 24.45 -11.82 -20.38
C SER A 144 23.02 -12.33 -20.18
N ASP A 145 22.39 -12.74 -21.30
CA ASP A 145 20.99 -13.21 -21.27
C ASP A 145 20.86 -14.54 -20.50
N ALA A 146 21.91 -15.37 -20.55
CA ALA A 146 21.96 -16.62 -19.81
C ALA A 146 22.01 -16.38 -18.29
N VAL A 147 22.79 -15.39 -17.83
CA VAL A 147 22.85 -15.00 -16.41
C VAL A 147 21.52 -14.44 -15.97
N ASP A 148 20.89 -13.56 -16.76
CA ASP A 148 19.57 -12.98 -16.46
C ASP A 148 18.47 -14.05 -16.34
N GLN A 149 18.46 -15.02 -17.25
CA GLN A 149 17.50 -16.14 -17.21
C GLN A 149 17.75 -17.03 -16.00
N SER A 150 19.00 -17.29 -15.65
CA SER A 150 19.36 -18.05 -14.45
C SER A 150 18.96 -17.32 -13.16
N ALA A 151 19.15 -16.00 -13.07
CA ALA A 151 18.71 -15.19 -11.95
C ALA A 151 17.18 -15.23 -11.78
N ARG A 152 16.43 -15.09 -12.87
CA ARG A 152 14.96 -15.21 -12.86
C ARG A 152 14.50 -16.61 -12.45
N ALA A 153 15.14 -17.65 -12.98
CA ALA A 153 14.84 -19.04 -12.59
C ALA A 153 15.12 -19.29 -11.10
N ALA A 154 16.18 -18.69 -10.53
CA ALA A 154 16.48 -18.78 -9.10
C ALA A 154 15.42 -18.07 -8.24
N VAL A 155 14.84 -16.96 -8.72
CA VAL A 155 13.70 -16.28 -8.07
C VAL A 155 12.43 -17.15 -8.18
N ASP A 156 12.14 -17.73 -9.33
CA ASP A 156 10.99 -18.59 -9.52
C ASP A 156 11.05 -19.87 -8.65
N LYS A 157 12.24 -20.37 -8.39
CA LYS A 157 12.49 -21.49 -7.47
C LYS A 157 12.52 -21.09 -5.99
N GLY A 158 12.43 -19.80 -5.68
CA GLY A 158 12.39 -19.29 -4.31
C GLY A 158 13.77 -19.24 -3.62
N VAL A 159 14.88 -19.37 -4.36
CA VAL A 159 16.24 -19.17 -3.85
C VAL A 159 16.45 -17.71 -3.46
N PHE A 160 15.97 -16.80 -4.31
CA PHE A 160 15.94 -15.37 -4.06
C PHE A 160 14.48 -14.86 -4.08
N THR A 161 14.24 -13.80 -3.35
CA THR A 161 12.93 -13.12 -3.36
C THR A 161 12.75 -12.22 -4.57
N ALA A 162 13.86 -11.60 -5.00
CA ALA A 162 13.89 -10.75 -6.19
C ALA A 162 15.27 -10.82 -6.86
N ALA A 163 15.30 -10.48 -8.15
CA ALA A 163 16.53 -10.25 -8.91
C ALA A 163 16.55 -8.80 -9.42
N VAL A 164 17.63 -8.08 -9.18
CA VAL A 164 17.89 -6.74 -9.69
C VAL A 164 18.89 -6.86 -10.83
N ILE A 165 18.46 -6.52 -12.02
CA ILE A 165 19.27 -6.60 -13.24
C ILE A 165 19.61 -5.18 -13.69
N ILE A 166 20.89 -4.84 -13.63
CA ILE A 166 21.44 -3.55 -14.04
C ILE A 166 21.92 -3.69 -15.47
N PRO A 167 21.33 -2.98 -16.44
CA PRO A 167 21.62 -3.15 -17.85
C PRO A 167 22.99 -2.57 -18.24
N ALA A 168 23.54 -3.10 -19.32
CA ALA A 168 24.71 -2.51 -19.96
C ALA A 168 24.44 -1.06 -20.37
N GLY A 169 25.39 -0.16 -20.06
CA GLY A 169 25.27 1.26 -20.38
C GLY A 169 24.46 2.10 -19.38
N PHE A 170 24.13 1.56 -18.21
CA PHE A 170 23.47 2.32 -17.14
C PHE A 170 24.31 3.56 -16.75
N SER A 171 25.61 3.39 -16.48
CA SER A 171 26.50 4.51 -16.19
C SER A 171 26.65 5.50 -17.33
N SER A 172 26.72 5.04 -18.57
CA SER A 172 26.77 5.94 -19.73
C SER A 172 25.48 6.73 -19.91
N SER A 173 24.33 6.15 -19.55
CA SER A 173 23.03 6.84 -19.63
C SER A 173 22.91 7.98 -18.63
N LEU A 174 23.49 7.83 -17.45
CA LEU A 174 23.52 8.87 -16.41
C LEU A 174 24.56 9.97 -16.67
N THR A 175 25.58 9.71 -17.49
CA THR A 175 26.66 10.67 -17.77
C THR A 175 26.59 11.26 -19.18
N ASP A 176 25.55 11.00 -19.96
CA ASP A 176 25.37 11.52 -21.30
C ASP A 176 24.86 12.97 -21.29
N MET A 177 25.80 13.91 -21.31
CA MET A 177 25.51 15.35 -21.35
C MET A 177 25.14 15.87 -22.75
N THR A 178 25.13 15.03 -23.78
CA THR A 178 24.91 15.48 -25.16
C THR A 178 23.45 15.83 -25.45
N ASN A 179 22.52 15.39 -24.58
CA ASN A 179 21.09 15.56 -24.78
C ASN A 179 20.35 15.98 -23.49
N PRO A 180 20.42 17.26 -23.05
CA PRO A 180 19.79 17.73 -21.82
C PRO A 180 18.25 17.70 -21.83
N THR A 181 17.64 17.49 -22.99
CA THR A 181 16.17 17.40 -23.15
C THR A 181 15.64 15.97 -23.27
N ARG A 182 16.34 15.00 -22.75
CA ARG A 182 16.02 13.58 -22.88
C ARG A 182 14.66 13.25 -22.26
N ILE A 183 13.73 12.79 -23.06
CA ILE A 183 12.36 12.41 -22.63
C ILE A 183 12.23 10.91 -22.38
N ALA A 184 13.16 10.09 -22.89
CA ALA A 184 13.11 8.63 -22.76
C ALA A 184 14.21 8.09 -21.83
N PRO A 185 13.93 7.12 -20.98
CA PRO A 185 14.94 6.46 -20.17
C PRO A 185 15.90 5.70 -21.08
N ALA A 186 17.20 5.95 -20.99
CA ALA A 186 18.21 5.32 -21.81
C ALA A 186 18.59 3.92 -21.32
N ALA A 187 18.39 3.67 -20.03
CA ALA A 187 18.62 2.35 -19.41
C ALA A 187 17.55 2.07 -18.35
N ASN A 188 17.01 0.86 -18.34
CA ASN A 188 15.99 0.43 -17.40
C ASN A 188 16.59 -0.61 -16.46
N VAL A 189 16.68 -0.31 -15.17
CA VAL A 189 16.96 -1.31 -14.14
C VAL A 189 15.72 -2.19 -13.98
N ILE A 190 15.89 -3.50 -14.10
CA ILE A 190 14.80 -4.46 -14.01
C ILE A 190 14.80 -5.09 -12.62
N VAL A 191 13.70 -4.96 -11.89
CA VAL A 191 13.47 -5.67 -10.64
C VAL A 191 12.46 -6.79 -10.92
N TYR A 192 12.96 -8.02 -10.96
CA TYR A 192 12.15 -9.22 -11.15
C TYR A 192 11.83 -9.82 -9.78
N GLY A 193 10.57 -9.91 -9.40
CA GLY A 193 10.13 -10.38 -8.09
C GLY A 193 9.26 -11.64 -8.17
N ASN A 194 9.34 -12.49 -7.15
CA ASN A 194 8.49 -13.66 -7.00
C ASN A 194 7.06 -13.23 -6.65
N GLN A 195 6.07 -13.67 -7.45
CA GLN A 195 4.66 -13.36 -7.23
C GLN A 195 4.12 -13.93 -5.90
N GLY A 196 4.71 -15.00 -5.38
CA GLY A 196 4.35 -15.57 -4.08
C GLY A 196 4.77 -14.72 -2.88
N ASN A 197 5.79 -13.87 -3.04
CA ASN A 197 6.33 -12.98 -2.00
C ASN A 197 6.20 -11.50 -2.40
N GLY A 198 5.04 -11.11 -2.89
CA GLY A 198 4.79 -9.79 -3.47
C GLY A 198 5.14 -8.61 -2.55
N LEU A 199 5.01 -8.76 -1.22
CA LEU A 199 5.37 -7.71 -0.27
C LEU A 199 6.87 -7.45 -0.25
N SER A 200 7.68 -8.51 -0.09
CA SER A 200 9.14 -8.40 -0.04
C SER A 200 9.73 -7.94 -1.37
N ALA A 201 9.19 -8.43 -2.50
CA ALA A 201 9.57 -7.96 -3.83
C ALA A 201 9.21 -6.47 -4.04
N GLY A 202 8.06 -6.03 -3.52
CA GLY A 202 7.64 -4.64 -3.51
C GLY A 202 8.59 -3.73 -2.72
N ILE A 203 9.06 -4.19 -1.57
CA ILE A 203 10.06 -3.47 -0.75
C ILE A 203 11.38 -3.31 -1.53
N VAL A 204 11.90 -4.40 -2.11
CA VAL A 204 13.13 -4.36 -2.92
C VAL A 204 12.99 -3.36 -4.05
N ARG A 205 11.86 -3.39 -4.75
CA ARG A 205 11.58 -2.45 -5.83
C ARG A 205 11.58 -1.00 -5.34
N SER A 206 10.92 -0.69 -4.24
CA SER A 206 10.87 0.67 -3.68
C SER A 206 12.25 1.17 -3.26
N VAL A 207 13.10 0.30 -2.70
CA VAL A 207 14.48 0.66 -2.33
C VAL A 207 15.30 0.96 -3.58
N VAL A 208 15.24 0.09 -4.60
CA VAL A 208 15.96 0.31 -5.87
C VAL A 208 15.47 1.57 -6.57
N GLU A 209 14.15 1.81 -6.63
CA GLU A 209 13.57 3.03 -7.19
C GLU A 209 14.06 4.29 -6.45
N GLY A 210 14.16 4.22 -5.12
CA GLY A 210 14.68 5.32 -4.29
C GLY A 210 16.14 5.64 -4.61
N ILE A 211 17.01 4.63 -4.65
CA ILE A 211 18.43 4.79 -4.96
C ILE A 211 18.62 5.33 -6.38
N VAL A 212 17.96 4.73 -7.37
CA VAL A 212 18.07 5.16 -8.78
C VAL A 212 17.52 6.59 -8.96
N SER A 213 16.42 6.94 -8.30
CA SER A 213 15.85 8.29 -8.34
C SER A 213 16.82 9.32 -7.77
N GLN A 214 17.55 8.98 -6.70
CA GLN A 214 18.57 9.85 -6.13
C GLN A 214 19.74 10.04 -7.10
N MET A 215 20.19 8.97 -7.78
CA MET A 215 21.23 9.06 -8.81
C MET A 215 20.81 9.96 -9.98
N VAL A 216 19.59 9.79 -10.49
CA VAL A 216 19.05 10.63 -11.58
C VAL A 216 18.91 12.09 -11.15
N SER A 217 18.49 12.36 -9.91
CA SER A 217 18.38 13.72 -9.39
C SER A 217 19.75 14.41 -9.31
N GLY A 218 20.79 13.66 -8.93
CA GLY A 218 22.18 14.13 -8.95
C GLY A 218 22.66 14.49 -10.36
N ASP A 219 22.37 13.66 -11.37
CA ASP A 219 22.69 13.90 -12.77
C ASP A 219 22.04 15.20 -13.30
N ILE A 220 20.75 15.38 -13.04
CA ILE A 220 20.02 16.61 -13.42
C ILE A 220 20.65 17.85 -12.78
N ALA A 221 21.00 17.77 -11.51
CA ALA A 221 21.61 18.89 -10.78
C ALA A 221 22.98 19.28 -11.37
N ILE A 222 23.81 18.29 -11.69
CA ILE A 222 25.12 18.51 -12.32
C ILE A 222 24.94 19.08 -13.73
N GLY A 223 24.06 18.48 -14.54
CA GLY A 223 23.78 18.93 -15.90
C GLY A 223 23.30 20.39 -15.93
N ALA A 224 22.39 20.75 -15.02
CA ALA A 224 21.92 22.14 -14.88
C ALA A 224 23.03 23.11 -14.44
N THR A 225 23.90 22.68 -13.52
CA THR A 225 25.00 23.48 -13.01
C THR A 225 26.05 23.70 -14.09
N LEU A 226 26.42 22.64 -14.82
CA LEU A 226 27.41 22.75 -15.90
C LEU A 226 26.89 23.56 -17.09
N SER A 227 25.61 23.44 -17.44
CA SER A 227 25.01 24.27 -18.50
C SER A 227 25.01 25.75 -18.13
N GLN A 228 24.69 26.11 -16.90
CA GLN A 228 24.77 27.50 -16.42
C GLN A 228 26.20 28.00 -16.36
N LEU A 229 27.19 27.18 -15.97
CA LEU A 229 28.59 27.52 -15.97
C LEU A 229 29.09 27.77 -17.41
N ALA A 230 28.67 26.92 -18.35
CA ALA A 230 29.02 27.06 -19.77
C ALA A 230 28.51 28.37 -20.38
N GLU A 231 27.31 28.82 -19.99
CA GLU A 231 26.71 30.06 -20.50
C GLU A 231 27.28 31.33 -19.84
N ARG A 232 27.51 31.27 -18.52
CA ARG A 232 27.87 32.49 -17.75
C ARG A 232 29.37 32.66 -17.50
N HIS A 233 30.10 31.55 -17.36
CA HIS A 233 31.52 31.53 -17.00
C HIS A 233 32.31 30.46 -17.76
N PRO A 234 32.43 30.59 -19.09
CA PRO A 234 33.12 29.57 -19.92
C PRO A 234 34.61 29.41 -19.56
N ASP A 235 35.23 30.42 -18.95
CA ASP A 235 36.62 30.36 -18.52
C ASP A 235 36.81 29.46 -17.31
N VAL A 236 35.84 29.48 -16.39
CA VAL A 236 35.82 28.59 -15.21
C VAL A 236 35.61 27.15 -15.66
N LEU A 237 34.72 26.92 -16.63
CA LEU A 237 34.47 25.55 -17.16
C LEU A 237 35.73 25.00 -17.85
N ARG A 238 36.46 25.83 -18.63
CA ARG A 238 37.73 25.39 -19.28
C ARG A 238 38.82 25.02 -18.28
N SER A 239 38.89 25.75 -17.16
CA SER A 239 39.83 25.41 -16.08
C SER A 239 39.40 24.19 -15.27
N ALA A 240 38.10 23.96 -15.12
CA ALA A 240 37.54 22.80 -14.41
C ALA A 240 37.62 21.51 -15.23
N VAL A 241 37.49 21.57 -16.56
CA VAL A 241 37.65 20.42 -17.48
C VAL A 241 39.09 19.84 -17.47
N GLY A 242 40.07 20.61 -17.01
CA GLY A 242 41.44 20.11 -16.76
C GLY A 242 41.64 19.42 -15.43
N GLN A 243 40.66 19.49 -14.51
CA GLN A 243 40.65 18.76 -13.26
C GLN A 243 39.62 17.61 -13.36
N ASP A 244 39.94 16.51 -12.76
CA ASP A 244 39.23 15.25 -12.86
C ASP A 244 37.71 15.40 -12.68
N LEU A 245 36.93 15.43 -13.77
CA LEU A 245 35.46 15.49 -13.78
C LEU A 245 34.85 14.30 -13.03
N GLY A 246 35.55 13.15 -13.00
CA GLY A 246 35.14 11.99 -12.21
C GLY A 246 35.05 12.29 -10.73
N THR A 247 35.93 13.14 -10.21
CA THR A 247 35.91 13.59 -8.79
C THR A 247 34.70 14.49 -8.51
N LEU A 248 34.39 15.42 -9.42
CA LEU A 248 33.22 16.28 -9.29
C LEU A 248 31.92 15.48 -9.31
N PHE A 249 31.81 14.50 -10.19
CA PHE A 249 30.68 13.58 -10.23
C PHE A 249 30.58 12.75 -8.94
N ALA A 250 31.68 12.16 -8.51
CA ALA A 250 31.69 11.38 -7.29
C ALA A 250 31.24 12.19 -6.06
N CYS A 251 31.68 13.46 -5.94
CA CYS A 251 31.27 14.33 -4.84
C CYS A 251 29.80 14.76 -4.91
N ALA A 252 29.23 14.92 -6.09
CA ALA A 252 27.84 15.31 -6.26
C ALA A 252 26.86 14.17 -5.97
N PHE A 253 27.31 12.93 -6.12
CA PHE A 253 26.50 11.73 -5.80
C PHE A 253 26.74 11.20 -4.37
N MET A 254 27.76 11.73 -3.65
CA MET A 254 27.81 11.48 -2.23
C MET A 254 26.63 12.16 -1.55
N PRO A 255 25.85 11.44 -0.73
CA PRO A 255 24.85 12.06 0.09
C PRO A 255 25.54 13.10 0.96
N SER A 256 25.44 14.37 0.56
CA SER A 256 25.88 15.50 1.38
C SER A 256 24.95 15.53 2.59
N GLY A 257 25.41 14.98 3.71
CA GLY A 257 24.72 15.18 4.97
C GLY A 257 24.48 16.68 5.15
N ASP A 258 23.22 17.03 5.36
CA ASP A 258 22.77 18.31 5.92
C ASP A 258 22.96 19.61 5.11
N LEU A 259 23.22 19.62 3.79
CA LEU A 259 23.10 20.86 3.00
C LEU A 259 21.64 21.31 2.81
N VAL A 260 20.70 20.39 2.86
CA VAL A 260 19.28 20.63 3.07
C VAL A 260 18.84 19.64 4.11
N GLY A 261 18.88 20.01 5.36
CA GLY A 261 18.13 19.29 6.38
C GLY A 261 16.67 19.32 5.92
N LEU A 262 16.18 18.23 5.34
CA LEU A 262 14.76 17.96 5.32
C LEU A 262 14.39 17.77 6.78
N VAL A 263 14.18 18.90 7.46
CA VAL A 263 13.36 18.89 8.65
C VAL A 263 11.99 18.55 8.11
N ASP A 264 11.59 17.30 8.25
CA ASP A 264 10.18 16.94 8.26
C ASP A 264 9.57 17.76 9.40
N GLU A 265 9.29 19.04 9.12
CA GLU A 265 8.36 19.78 9.93
C GLU A 265 7.00 19.15 9.58
N PRO A 266 6.44 18.30 10.45
CA PRO A 266 5.14 17.73 10.16
C PRO A 266 4.22 18.95 10.07
N VAL A 267 3.80 19.28 8.85
CA VAL A 267 2.64 20.11 8.63
C VAL A 267 1.61 19.50 9.56
N GLN A 268 1.20 20.18 10.61
CA GLN A 268 0.36 19.78 11.74
C GLN A 268 -0.72 18.69 11.47
N ALA A 269 -0.42 17.73 10.64
CA ALA A 269 -1.26 16.68 10.19
C ALA A 269 -0.58 15.37 10.51
N ALA A 270 -1.21 14.67 11.39
CA ALA A 270 -0.99 13.27 11.69
C ALA A 270 0.48 12.95 12.08
N GLN A 271 0.75 12.97 13.36
CA GLN A 271 1.84 12.24 14.02
C GLN A 271 1.68 10.71 13.74
N ASN A 272 1.45 10.34 12.50
CA ASN A 272 1.29 8.96 12.12
C ASN A 272 2.69 8.39 11.95
N THR A 273 3.13 7.72 12.98
CA THR A 273 4.22 6.77 12.90
C THR A 273 3.89 5.71 11.84
N VAL A 274 4.89 5.02 11.31
CA VAL A 274 4.69 3.89 10.38
C VAL A 274 3.64 2.91 10.92
N THR A 275 3.64 2.66 12.23
CA THR A 275 2.62 1.85 12.92
C THR A 275 1.22 2.44 12.78
N GLY A 276 1.07 3.74 13.00
CA GLY A 276 -0.22 4.43 12.86
C GLY A 276 -0.74 4.37 11.43
N THR A 277 0.12 4.60 10.44
CA THR A 277 -0.24 4.50 9.01
C THR A 277 -0.71 3.09 8.65
N LEU A 278 0.02 2.05 9.08
CA LEU A 278 -0.38 0.67 8.82
C LEU A 278 -1.70 0.30 9.51
N LEU A 279 -1.88 0.73 10.76
CA LEU A 279 -3.14 0.51 11.48
C LEU A 279 -4.32 1.21 10.80
N VAL A 280 -4.12 2.40 10.26
CA VAL A 280 -5.17 3.10 9.50
C VAL A 280 -5.45 2.38 8.19
N THR A 281 -4.44 2.11 7.37
CA THR A 281 -4.62 1.52 6.04
C THR A 281 -5.22 0.12 6.09
N PHE A 282 -4.73 -0.75 6.96
CA PHE A 282 -5.30 -2.09 7.12
C PHE A 282 -6.56 -2.08 7.98
N GLY A 283 -6.59 -1.24 9.03
CA GLY A 283 -7.73 -1.14 9.92
C GLY A 283 -8.98 -0.59 9.23
N SER A 284 -8.84 0.45 8.42
CA SER A 284 -9.95 1.01 7.62
C SER A 284 -10.49 0.01 6.59
N ALA A 285 -9.59 -0.69 5.90
CA ALA A 285 -9.96 -1.72 4.94
C ALA A 285 -10.71 -2.89 5.61
N GLN A 286 -10.22 -3.37 6.76
CA GLN A 286 -10.87 -4.43 7.53
C GLN A 286 -12.19 -3.95 8.14
N ALA A 287 -12.25 -2.73 8.67
CA ALA A 287 -13.49 -2.16 9.20
C ALA A 287 -14.59 -2.12 8.13
N MET A 288 -14.26 -1.65 6.93
CA MET A 288 -15.18 -1.63 5.80
C MET A 288 -15.58 -3.04 5.33
N PHE A 289 -14.62 -3.96 5.24
CA PHE A 289 -14.88 -5.34 4.85
C PHE A 289 -15.85 -6.05 5.79
N PHE A 290 -15.60 -5.98 7.10
CA PHE A 290 -16.48 -6.60 8.08
C PHE A 290 -17.82 -5.85 8.24
N ALA A 291 -17.87 -4.55 7.94
CA ALA A 291 -19.12 -3.80 7.88
C ALA A 291 -20.08 -4.35 6.81
N LEU A 292 -19.55 -4.83 5.67
CA LEU A 292 -20.38 -5.50 4.65
C LEU A 292 -21.06 -6.75 5.19
N PHE A 293 -20.37 -7.55 6.01
CA PHE A 293 -20.99 -8.70 6.66
C PHE A 293 -22.09 -8.29 7.66
N THR A 294 -21.88 -7.19 8.38
CA THR A 294 -22.92 -6.65 9.28
C THR A 294 -24.18 -6.21 8.48
N GLY A 295 -23.98 -5.59 7.33
CA GLY A 295 -25.08 -5.30 6.40
C GLY A 295 -25.77 -6.56 5.91
N GLN A 296 -25.01 -7.61 5.54
CA GLN A 296 -25.53 -8.90 5.11
C GLN A 296 -26.36 -9.60 6.21
N PHE A 297 -25.89 -9.61 7.45
CA PHE A 297 -26.64 -10.19 8.58
C PHE A 297 -27.99 -9.50 8.79
N GLY A 298 -28.10 -8.21 8.43
CA GLY A 298 -29.38 -7.50 8.43
C GLY A 298 -30.41 -8.10 7.48
N ILE A 299 -29.96 -8.56 6.34
CA ILE A 299 -30.83 -9.21 5.35
C ILE A 299 -31.20 -10.60 5.79
N LEU A 300 -30.24 -11.34 6.32
CA LEU A 300 -30.48 -12.69 6.84
C LEU A 300 -31.56 -12.70 7.90
N SER A 301 -31.54 -11.74 8.82
CA SER A 301 -32.59 -11.54 9.83
C SER A 301 -33.99 -11.38 9.19
N MET A 302 -34.11 -10.69 8.04
CA MET A 302 -35.39 -10.57 7.34
C MET A 302 -35.88 -11.91 6.77
N TYR A 303 -34.98 -12.72 6.23
CA TYR A 303 -35.32 -14.04 5.71
C TYR A 303 -35.65 -15.04 6.83
N GLU A 304 -34.96 -14.96 7.96
CA GLU A 304 -35.27 -15.76 9.15
C GLU A 304 -36.66 -15.43 9.70
N GLU A 305 -36.99 -14.15 9.79
CA GLU A 305 -38.33 -13.74 10.23
C GLU A 305 -39.42 -14.17 9.24
N ARG A 306 -39.12 -14.20 7.94
CA ARG A 306 -40.04 -14.76 6.93
C ARG A 306 -40.21 -16.26 7.12
N LYS A 307 -39.14 -17.02 7.34
CA LYS A 307 -39.16 -18.45 7.59
C LYS A 307 -39.94 -18.80 8.86
N ASN A 308 -39.78 -17.98 9.89
CA ASN A 308 -40.42 -18.20 11.20
C ASN A 308 -41.84 -17.56 11.29
N TRP A 309 -42.42 -17.12 10.17
CA TRP A 309 -43.74 -16.47 10.09
C TRP A 309 -43.89 -15.18 10.91
N THR A 310 -42.82 -14.68 11.51
CA THR A 310 -42.88 -13.45 12.31
C THR A 310 -43.05 -12.20 11.44
N LEU A 311 -42.46 -12.19 10.24
CA LEU A 311 -42.65 -11.11 9.29
C LEU A 311 -44.10 -11.00 8.82
N GLN A 312 -44.75 -12.13 8.53
CA GLN A 312 -46.16 -12.17 8.14
C GLN A 312 -47.07 -11.63 9.26
N ARG A 313 -46.79 -12.01 10.51
CA ARG A 313 -47.50 -11.49 11.69
C ARG A 313 -47.33 -9.97 11.86
N MET A 314 -46.16 -9.43 11.55
CA MET A 314 -45.93 -7.99 11.56
C MET A 314 -46.71 -7.30 10.42
N LEU A 315 -46.83 -7.91 9.25
CA LEU A 315 -47.57 -7.37 8.10
C LEU A 315 -49.07 -7.39 8.30
N THR A 316 -49.59 -8.30 9.13
CA THR A 316 -51.04 -8.29 9.50
C THR A 316 -51.37 -7.29 10.62
N SER A 317 -50.36 -6.71 11.27
CA SER A 317 -50.58 -5.67 12.27
C SER A 317 -50.94 -4.33 11.59
N PRO A 318 -51.62 -3.39 12.28
CA PRO A 318 -51.95 -2.08 11.74
C PRO A 318 -50.71 -1.16 11.69
N THR A 319 -49.63 -1.69 11.08
CA THR A 319 -48.35 -0.98 10.90
C THR A 319 -48.09 -0.84 9.41
N PRO A 320 -47.85 0.35 8.89
CA PRO A 320 -47.59 0.52 7.47
C PRO A 320 -46.27 -0.18 7.06
N ARG A 321 -46.27 -0.84 5.91
CA ARG A 321 -45.15 -1.62 5.38
C ARG A 321 -43.84 -0.84 5.36
N TRP A 322 -43.88 0.45 4.99
CA TRP A 322 -42.70 1.32 4.99
C TRP A 322 -42.08 1.51 6.39
N SER A 323 -42.89 1.48 7.45
CA SER A 323 -42.40 1.59 8.83
C SER A 323 -41.67 0.33 9.28
N ILE A 324 -42.08 -0.86 8.80
CA ILE A 324 -41.45 -2.13 9.09
C ILE A 324 -40.09 -2.19 8.37
N LEU A 325 -40.07 -1.92 7.06
CA LEU A 325 -38.86 -1.93 6.27
C LEU A 325 -37.89 -0.81 6.69
N GLY A 326 -38.40 0.39 6.89
CA GLY A 326 -37.60 1.52 7.36
C GLY A 326 -37.00 1.28 8.74
N GLY A 327 -37.74 0.67 9.67
CA GLY A 327 -37.24 0.32 11.00
C GLY A 327 -36.09 -0.69 10.93
N LYS A 328 -36.18 -1.71 10.07
CA LYS A 328 -35.11 -2.66 9.85
C LYS A 328 -33.87 -2.02 9.24
N LEU A 329 -34.04 -1.18 8.24
CA LEU A 329 -32.94 -0.45 7.60
C LEU A 329 -32.21 0.47 8.57
N VAL A 330 -32.99 1.23 9.38
CA VAL A 330 -32.40 2.07 10.44
C VAL A 330 -31.66 1.22 11.46
N GLY A 331 -32.17 0.04 11.80
CA GLY A 331 -31.48 -0.91 12.68
C GLY A 331 -30.17 -1.43 12.08
N VAL A 332 -30.14 -1.75 10.77
CA VAL A 332 -28.92 -2.14 10.06
C VAL A 332 -27.91 -0.98 10.02
N LEU A 333 -28.35 0.19 9.60
CA LEU A 333 -27.51 1.39 9.55
C LEU A 333 -26.90 1.70 10.94
N ALA A 334 -27.73 1.71 11.97
CA ALA A 334 -27.25 1.96 13.33
C ALA A 334 -26.24 0.91 13.81
N SER A 335 -26.41 -0.36 13.44
CA SER A 335 -25.45 -1.43 13.75
C SER A 335 -24.12 -1.22 13.05
N VAL A 336 -24.14 -0.84 11.77
CA VAL A 336 -22.90 -0.54 10.99
C VAL A 336 -22.21 0.69 11.53
N LEU A 337 -22.95 1.76 11.83
CA LEU A 337 -22.38 2.98 12.42
C LEU A 337 -21.73 2.68 13.78
N PHE A 338 -22.41 1.94 14.64
CA PHE A 338 -21.83 1.51 15.92
C PHE A 338 -20.55 0.71 15.72
N GLN A 339 -20.55 -0.26 14.82
CA GLN A 339 -19.38 -1.06 14.50
C GLN A 339 -18.19 -0.21 14.04
N LEU A 340 -18.40 0.68 13.08
CA LEU A 340 -17.33 1.55 12.56
C LEU A 340 -16.78 2.46 13.66
N VAL A 341 -17.65 3.09 14.46
CA VAL A 341 -17.22 3.92 15.58
C VAL A 341 -16.45 3.11 16.64
N ALA A 342 -16.97 1.94 17.01
CA ALA A 342 -16.30 1.05 17.96
C ALA A 342 -14.90 0.62 17.48
N LEU A 343 -14.76 0.29 16.18
CA LEU A 343 -13.48 -0.07 15.57
C LEU A 343 -12.51 1.11 15.49
N ILE A 344 -12.99 2.32 15.16
CA ILE A 344 -12.18 3.54 15.18
C ILE A 344 -11.62 3.77 16.59
N VAL A 345 -12.45 3.70 17.61
CA VAL A 345 -12.02 3.88 19.00
C VAL A 345 -11.05 2.79 19.44
N ALA A 346 -11.35 1.53 19.12
CA ALA A 346 -10.52 0.40 19.49
C ALA A 346 -9.16 0.41 18.79
N LEU A 347 -9.10 0.73 17.50
CA LEU A 347 -7.84 0.87 16.76
C LEU A 347 -7.01 2.06 17.25
N THR A 348 -7.65 3.16 17.63
CA THR A 348 -6.98 4.29 18.29
C THR A 348 -6.38 3.86 19.63
N ALA A 349 -7.11 3.07 20.41
CA ALA A 349 -6.59 2.54 21.68
C ALA A 349 -5.41 1.58 21.45
N VAL A 350 -5.49 0.68 20.48
CA VAL A 350 -4.39 -0.22 20.11
C VAL A 350 -3.16 0.58 19.65
N GLY A 351 -3.32 1.55 18.76
CA GLY A 351 -2.24 2.41 18.30
C GLY A 351 -1.59 3.17 19.45
N SER A 352 -2.41 3.74 20.35
CA SER A 352 -1.92 4.46 21.54
C SER A 352 -1.16 3.56 22.51
N LEU A 353 -1.61 2.32 22.71
CA LEU A 353 -0.91 1.32 23.53
C LEU A 353 0.45 0.93 22.94
N ILE A 354 0.52 0.73 21.63
CA ILE A 354 1.78 0.39 20.94
C ILE A 354 2.78 1.55 21.05
N GLU A 355 2.32 2.79 20.90
CA GLU A 355 3.19 3.96 20.94
C GLU A 355 3.50 4.46 22.36
N GLY A 356 2.79 3.99 23.37
CA GLY A 356 2.94 4.45 24.76
C GLY A 356 2.48 5.88 25.00
N ARG A 357 1.73 6.48 24.06
CA ARG A 357 1.15 7.82 24.14
C ARG A 357 -0.19 7.85 23.40
N LEU A 358 -1.06 8.79 23.80
CA LEU A 358 -2.34 8.95 23.12
C LEU A 358 -2.12 9.54 21.73
N THR A 359 -2.36 8.74 20.69
CA THR A 359 -2.21 9.13 19.29
C THR A 359 -3.55 9.05 18.58
N LEU A 360 -3.92 10.16 17.92
CA LEU A 360 -5.14 10.24 17.12
C LEU A 360 -4.80 9.81 15.68
N ILE A 361 -4.86 8.51 15.41
CA ILE A 361 -4.44 7.93 14.11
C ILE A 361 -5.35 8.32 12.93
N TRP A 362 -6.55 8.84 13.18
CA TRP A 362 -7.56 9.19 12.14
C TRP A 362 -7.55 10.66 11.75
N GLY A 363 -6.52 11.42 12.14
CA GLY A 363 -6.43 12.85 11.90
C GLY A 363 -7.27 13.69 12.86
N SER A 364 -7.30 15.01 12.63
CA SER A 364 -7.95 15.99 13.53
C SER A 364 -9.34 16.44 13.07
N ASN A 365 -9.76 16.08 11.85
CA ASN A 365 -11.05 16.52 11.31
C ASN A 365 -12.20 15.57 11.68
N TRP A 366 -12.72 15.71 12.91
CA TRP A 366 -13.80 14.87 13.43
C TRP A 366 -15.12 14.96 12.64
N ILE A 367 -15.39 16.12 12.02
CA ILE A 367 -16.61 16.30 11.21
C ILE A 367 -16.49 15.45 9.95
N ALA A 368 -15.39 15.53 9.24
CA ALA A 368 -15.16 14.73 8.05
C ALA A 368 -15.11 13.22 8.38
N LEU A 369 -14.52 12.84 9.52
CA LEU A 369 -14.53 11.47 10.01
C LEU A 369 -15.97 10.97 10.27
N GLY A 370 -16.79 11.75 10.95
CA GLY A 370 -18.19 11.42 11.20
C GLY A 370 -19.01 11.30 9.91
N LEU A 371 -18.78 12.19 8.94
CA LEU A 371 -19.43 12.13 7.62
C LEU A 371 -18.98 10.90 6.84
N THR A 372 -17.70 10.51 6.92
CA THR A 372 -17.18 9.29 6.27
C THR A 372 -17.84 8.04 6.86
N VAL A 373 -17.93 7.95 8.19
CA VAL A 373 -18.61 6.85 8.87
C VAL A 373 -20.09 6.78 8.45
N LEU A 374 -20.78 7.92 8.38
CA LEU A 374 -22.17 7.98 7.95
C LEU A 374 -22.33 7.54 6.49
N ALA A 375 -21.51 8.07 5.58
CA ALA A 375 -21.55 7.71 4.16
C ALA A 375 -21.24 6.22 3.94
N ALA A 376 -20.24 5.67 4.65
CA ALA A 376 -19.93 4.25 4.65
C ALA A 376 -21.12 3.41 5.16
N GLY A 377 -21.76 3.83 6.25
CA GLY A 377 -22.97 3.17 6.78
C GLY A 377 -24.12 3.15 5.77
N VAL A 378 -24.35 4.26 5.06
CA VAL A 378 -25.35 4.35 3.99
C VAL A 378 -24.99 3.43 2.83
N ALA A 379 -23.72 3.39 2.40
CA ALA A 379 -23.25 2.52 1.33
C ALA A 379 -23.46 1.03 1.65
N VAL A 380 -23.05 0.61 2.84
CA VAL A 380 -23.22 -0.78 3.32
C VAL A 380 -24.70 -1.15 3.45
N SER A 381 -25.52 -0.27 4.02
CA SER A 381 -26.96 -0.50 4.16
C SER A 381 -27.67 -0.56 2.81
N GLY A 382 -27.21 0.27 1.84
CA GLY A 382 -27.71 0.27 0.47
C GLY A 382 -27.39 -1.05 -0.25
N LEU A 383 -26.15 -1.57 -0.13
CA LEU A 383 -25.78 -2.89 -0.66
C LEU A 383 -26.62 -3.98 0.00
N GLY A 384 -26.83 -3.90 1.31
CA GLY A 384 -27.71 -4.77 2.03
C GLY A 384 -29.11 -4.81 1.42
N MET A 385 -29.72 -3.66 1.17
CA MET A 385 -31.05 -3.57 0.57
C MET A 385 -31.08 -4.11 -0.87
N LEU A 386 -30.03 -3.87 -1.66
CA LEU A 386 -29.90 -4.43 -3.01
C LEU A 386 -29.92 -5.97 -2.96
N LEU A 387 -29.15 -6.57 -2.08
CA LEU A 387 -29.10 -8.01 -1.89
C LEU A 387 -30.48 -8.57 -1.45
N ALA A 388 -31.18 -7.88 -0.54
CA ALA A 388 -32.54 -8.25 -0.13
C ALA A 388 -33.52 -8.23 -1.31
N GLY A 389 -33.38 -7.27 -2.22
CA GLY A 389 -34.19 -7.18 -3.44
C GLY A 389 -33.90 -8.28 -4.46
N VAL A 390 -32.64 -8.65 -4.65
CA VAL A 390 -32.20 -9.62 -5.68
C VAL A 390 -32.37 -11.06 -5.21
N LEU A 391 -31.95 -11.40 -3.99
CA LEU A 391 -31.86 -12.77 -3.50
C LEU A 391 -33.24 -13.30 -3.08
N LYS A 392 -33.45 -14.62 -3.20
CA LYS A 392 -34.77 -15.23 -2.96
C LYS A 392 -34.88 -15.95 -1.63
N GLY A 393 -33.78 -16.29 -0.98
CA GLY A 393 -33.80 -17.08 0.25
C GLY A 393 -32.53 -16.96 1.07
N ILE A 394 -32.57 -17.53 2.28
CA ILE A 394 -31.50 -17.44 3.26
C ILE A 394 -30.19 -18.09 2.78
N GLU A 395 -30.29 -19.23 2.08
CA GLU A 395 -29.11 -19.95 1.55
C GLU A 395 -28.41 -19.13 0.47
N GLN A 396 -29.19 -18.55 -0.47
CA GLN A 396 -28.64 -17.64 -1.47
C GLN A 396 -28.02 -16.41 -0.84
N ALA A 397 -28.66 -15.84 0.18
CA ALA A 397 -28.15 -14.67 0.87
C ALA A 397 -26.82 -14.95 1.58
N ASN A 398 -26.65 -16.13 2.15
CA ASN A 398 -25.40 -16.55 2.77
C ASN A 398 -24.29 -16.73 1.72
N VAL A 399 -24.53 -17.52 0.67
CA VAL A 399 -23.49 -17.86 -0.30
C VAL A 399 -23.14 -16.65 -1.18
N VAL A 400 -24.14 -16.07 -1.86
CA VAL A 400 -23.94 -14.97 -2.80
C VAL A 400 -23.46 -13.70 -2.07
N GLY A 401 -24.03 -13.43 -0.89
CA GLY A 401 -23.62 -12.28 -0.08
C GLY A 401 -22.16 -12.41 0.37
N SER A 402 -21.74 -13.57 0.85
CA SER A 402 -20.36 -13.79 1.29
C SER A 402 -19.38 -13.74 0.13
N VAL A 403 -19.69 -14.35 -1.02
CA VAL A 403 -18.86 -14.28 -2.22
C VAL A 403 -18.73 -12.84 -2.72
N LEU A 404 -19.83 -12.08 -2.73
CA LEU A 404 -19.81 -10.67 -3.13
C LEU A 404 -18.98 -9.82 -2.16
N ASN A 405 -19.13 -10.04 -0.85
CA ASN A 405 -18.35 -9.31 0.16
C ASN A 405 -16.85 -9.59 0.00
N ILE A 406 -16.45 -10.85 -0.25
CA ILE A 406 -15.05 -11.21 -0.50
C ILE A 406 -14.56 -10.56 -1.81
N ALA A 407 -15.35 -10.60 -2.88
CA ALA A 407 -15.00 -9.98 -4.15
C ALA A 407 -14.80 -8.46 -3.98
N LEU A 408 -15.72 -7.78 -3.29
CA LEU A 408 -15.58 -6.35 -2.97
C LEU A 408 -14.36 -6.08 -2.07
N GLY A 409 -14.04 -7.01 -1.15
CA GLY A 409 -12.85 -6.95 -0.32
C GLY A 409 -11.56 -6.99 -1.12
N VAL A 410 -11.45 -7.92 -2.08
CA VAL A 410 -10.31 -8.03 -2.99
C VAL A 410 -10.22 -6.78 -3.87
N LEU A 411 -11.31 -6.38 -4.51
CA LEU A 411 -11.38 -5.20 -5.37
C LEU A 411 -11.02 -3.90 -4.63
N GLY A 412 -11.44 -3.79 -3.37
CA GLY A 412 -11.21 -2.61 -2.52
C GLY A 412 -9.85 -2.57 -1.82
N GLY A 413 -9.00 -3.59 -2.03
CA GLY A 413 -7.69 -3.66 -1.38
C GLY A 413 -7.74 -4.08 0.08
N GLY A 414 -8.83 -4.74 0.53
CA GLY A 414 -9.02 -5.19 1.90
C GLY A 414 -8.01 -6.25 2.36
N PHE A 415 -7.35 -6.94 1.44
CA PHE A 415 -6.37 -7.99 1.69
C PHE A 415 -4.93 -7.58 1.35
N GLY A 416 -4.65 -6.27 1.21
CA GLY A 416 -3.31 -5.76 0.91
C GLY A 416 -2.96 -5.71 -0.59
N PHE A 417 -3.81 -6.22 -1.47
CA PHE A 417 -3.63 -6.12 -2.91
C PHE A 417 -4.14 -4.76 -3.41
N GLN A 418 -3.33 -4.05 -4.18
CA GLN A 418 -3.74 -2.82 -4.82
C GLN A 418 -4.00 -3.08 -6.30
N LEU A 419 -5.25 -2.95 -6.70
CA LEU A 419 -5.66 -3.02 -8.09
C LEU A 419 -5.69 -1.61 -8.71
N PRO A 420 -5.61 -1.49 -10.04
CA PRO A 420 -5.75 -0.20 -10.71
C PRO A 420 -7.06 0.50 -10.31
N ARG A 421 -7.02 1.83 -10.16
CA ARG A 421 -8.18 2.65 -9.72
C ARG A 421 -9.44 2.41 -10.55
N SER A 422 -9.28 2.15 -11.86
CA SER A 422 -10.39 1.85 -12.77
C SER A 422 -11.21 0.63 -12.34
N VAL A 423 -10.59 -0.33 -11.66
CA VAL A 423 -11.23 -1.55 -11.17
C VAL A 423 -11.66 -1.40 -9.71
N SER A 424 -10.79 -0.85 -8.86
CA SER A 424 -11.05 -0.67 -7.43
C SER A 424 -12.21 0.28 -7.14
N ALA A 425 -12.44 1.27 -8.00
CA ALA A 425 -13.50 2.27 -7.86
C ALA A 425 -14.93 1.69 -7.84
N PHE A 426 -15.13 0.45 -8.28
CA PHE A 426 -16.42 -0.24 -8.15
C PHE A 426 -16.68 -0.72 -6.72
N SER A 427 -15.66 -0.84 -5.88
CA SER A 427 -15.80 -1.32 -4.51
C SER A 427 -16.09 -0.19 -3.53
N ILE A 428 -17.12 -0.39 -2.70
CA ILE A 428 -17.43 0.47 -1.56
C ILE A 428 -16.24 0.53 -0.58
N ILE A 429 -15.49 -0.58 -0.44
CA ILE A 429 -14.34 -0.67 0.46
C ILE A 429 -13.23 0.27 0.00
N TYR A 430 -12.99 0.38 -1.32
CA TYR A 430 -12.00 1.29 -1.88
C TYR A 430 -12.24 2.74 -1.44
N TRP A 431 -13.46 3.25 -1.65
CA TRP A 431 -13.79 4.64 -1.31
C TRP A 431 -13.79 4.90 0.19
N GLY A 432 -14.24 3.93 0.99
CA GLY A 432 -14.21 4.05 2.45
C GLY A 432 -12.78 4.05 3.00
N ARG A 433 -11.95 3.11 2.56
CA ARG A 433 -10.54 3.04 2.93
C ARG A 433 -9.79 4.30 2.51
N ASP A 434 -9.92 4.72 1.25
CA ASP A 434 -9.24 5.90 0.72
C ASP A 434 -9.64 7.18 1.48
N ALA A 435 -10.93 7.32 1.88
CA ALA A 435 -11.37 8.42 2.72
C ALA A 435 -10.70 8.42 4.10
N PHE A 436 -10.62 7.26 4.76
CA PHE A 436 -9.95 7.15 6.06
C PHE A 436 -8.45 7.40 5.95
N ASP A 437 -7.79 6.89 4.90
CA ASP A 437 -6.37 7.11 4.65
C ASP A 437 -6.07 8.61 4.42
N GLN A 438 -6.90 9.31 3.64
CA GLN A 438 -6.76 10.76 3.40
C GLN A 438 -6.97 11.58 4.69
N LEU A 439 -7.95 11.22 5.51
CA LEU A 439 -8.16 11.89 6.80
C LEU A 439 -6.97 11.69 7.75
N ALA A 440 -6.41 10.50 7.79
CA ALA A 440 -5.27 10.16 8.63
C ALA A 440 -3.99 10.88 8.19
N THR A 441 -3.81 11.09 6.89
CA THR A 441 -2.65 11.82 6.32
C THR A 441 -2.84 13.34 6.32
N GLY A 442 -4.00 13.84 6.78
CA GLY A 442 -4.31 15.26 6.84
C GLY A 442 -4.66 15.90 5.50
N HIS A 443 -4.78 15.11 4.44
CA HIS A 443 -5.33 15.58 3.17
C HIS A 443 -6.85 15.67 3.31
N GLY A 444 -7.37 16.85 3.62
CA GLY A 444 -8.77 17.06 4.02
C GLY A 444 -9.81 16.98 2.91
N ASP A 445 -9.45 16.69 1.66
CA ASP A 445 -10.40 16.67 0.55
C ASP A 445 -10.99 15.28 0.30
N VAL A 446 -11.85 14.84 1.22
CA VAL A 446 -12.61 13.59 1.11
C VAL A 446 -13.96 13.75 0.38
N ALA A 447 -14.21 14.90 -0.23
CA ALA A 447 -15.53 15.21 -0.81
C ALA A 447 -15.92 14.22 -1.91
N LEU A 448 -14.97 13.83 -2.78
CA LEU A 448 -15.24 12.84 -3.83
C LEU A 448 -15.57 11.46 -3.23
N ASN A 449 -14.84 11.05 -2.20
CA ASN A 449 -15.05 9.76 -1.54
C ASN A 449 -16.43 9.71 -0.86
N LEU A 450 -16.82 10.78 -0.18
CA LEU A 450 -18.14 10.92 0.43
C LEU A 450 -19.23 10.87 -0.63
N LEU A 451 -19.07 11.60 -1.73
CA LEU A 451 -20.01 11.61 -2.85
C LEU A 451 -20.20 10.22 -3.44
N MET A 452 -19.10 9.50 -3.68
CA MET A 452 -19.12 8.14 -4.24
C MET A 452 -19.74 7.13 -3.28
N LEU A 453 -19.38 7.14 -2.00
CA LEU A 453 -19.97 6.27 -0.99
C LEU A 453 -21.48 6.52 -0.85
N PHE A 454 -21.86 7.77 -0.68
CA PHE A 454 -23.28 8.14 -0.53
C PHE A 454 -24.08 7.86 -1.81
N GLY A 455 -23.53 8.21 -2.98
CA GLY A 455 -24.14 7.97 -4.27
C GLY A 455 -24.33 6.48 -4.57
N GLN A 456 -23.30 5.65 -4.36
CA GLN A 456 -23.42 4.20 -4.49
C GLN A 456 -24.45 3.62 -3.52
N GLY A 457 -24.44 4.08 -2.26
CA GLY A 457 -25.39 3.64 -1.24
C GLY A 457 -26.82 3.96 -1.59
N VAL A 458 -27.12 5.20 -1.98
CA VAL A 458 -28.47 5.64 -2.36
C VAL A 458 -28.94 4.92 -3.64
N LEU A 459 -28.07 4.76 -4.63
CA LEU A 459 -28.38 4.04 -5.87
C LEU A 459 -28.74 2.57 -5.58
N MET A 460 -27.89 1.88 -4.83
CA MET A 460 -28.11 0.47 -4.47
C MET A 460 -29.35 0.30 -3.62
N PHE A 461 -29.58 1.23 -2.70
CA PHE A 461 -30.81 1.27 -1.90
C PHE A 461 -32.05 1.43 -2.75
N GLY A 462 -32.06 2.39 -3.68
CA GLY A 462 -33.21 2.65 -4.57
C GLY A 462 -33.55 1.45 -5.45
N ILE A 463 -32.51 0.84 -6.08
CA ILE A 463 -32.69 -0.37 -6.90
C ILE A 463 -33.18 -1.54 -6.02
N GLY A 464 -32.57 -1.73 -4.85
CA GLY A 464 -32.93 -2.80 -3.93
C GLY A 464 -34.39 -2.67 -3.45
N LEU A 465 -34.83 -1.47 -3.09
CA LEU A 465 -36.19 -1.19 -2.67
C LEU A 465 -37.20 -1.45 -3.79
N PHE A 466 -36.88 -1.03 -5.01
CA PHE A 466 -37.72 -1.27 -6.18
C PHE A 466 -37.89 -2.78 -6.45
N LEU A 467 -36.80 -3.53 -6.45
CA LEU A 467 -36.84 -4.98 -6.67
C LEU A 467 -37.56 -5.71 -5.54
N PHE A 468 -37.37 -5.27 -4.30
CA PHE A 468 -38.03 -5.83 -3.13
C PHE A 468 -39.55 -5.65 -3.21
N ASN A 469 -40.00 -4.45 -3.55
CA ASN A 469 -41.45 -4.17 -3.67
C ASN A 469 -42.10 -5.05 -4.74
N ARG A 470 -41.48 -5.23 -5.91
CA ARG A 470 -41.98 -6.14 -6.96
C ARG A 470 -42.16 -7.59 -6.51
N LYS A 471 -41.33 -8.07 -5.59
CA LYS A 471 -41.45 -9.44 -5.04
C LYS A 471 -42.64 -9.64 -4.10
N PHE A 472 -43.15 -8.58 -3.52
CA PHE A 472 -44.28 -8.64 -2.59
C PHE A 472 -45.64 -8.29 -3.27
N GLU A 473 -45.60 -7.80 -4.52
CA GLU A 473 -46.77 -7.56 -5.35
C GLU A 473 -47.08 -8.78 -6.25
N ALA A 474 -46.11 -9.66 -6.48
CA ALA A 474 -46.28 -10.92 -7.20
C ALA A 474 -46.47 -12.10 -6.20
#